data_9e9cfd89931172eb23090ccf9271a68e
#
_entry.id   9e9cfd89931172eb23090ccf9271a68e
#
_cell.length_a   1.000
_cell.length_b   1.000
_cell.length_c   1.000
_cell.angle_alpha   90.00
_cell.angle_beta   90.00
_cell.angle_gamma   90.00
#
_symmetry.space_group_name_H-M   'P 1'
#
loop_
_entity.id
_entity.type
_entity.pdbx_description
1 polymer ?
#
loop_
_entity_poly.entity_id
_entity_poly.type
_entity_poly.pdbx_seq_one_letter_code
_entity_poly.pdbx_strand_id
1 'polypeptide(L)'
;MLFSPSSIRVAAAAVMMLFATQTFAAPGDSNTVFESAKIIKKKSRADRFSPEEREQERIRLLGIQNRTSQVFTLLNSELALQKGDAASALFTYILTLHRTKSPEVAERALEMAVSLNAFEQAEAIYQKWREIEPEPGETQKRMTWLRNLLLGKADKNLSGLDKVIAGGNEDEQKRVFLLLAQTAVQQPNLTSDAVKQVHKTALNYKDFPEAAIADAIFSAKDGQKKHAIAALQRLAKLDNEILPPTFVTLRLMAQRHPDILDGFFKETDTKTLSPIWQELDIANLIAHGQNDKAFKRLQ
;
A
#
# COMPACT_ATOMS: atom_id res chain seq x y z
N MET A 1 12.61 21.13 -29.32
CA MET A 1 12.41 20.15 -30.41
C MET A 1 11.37 19.15 -30.00
N LEU A 2 10.32 19.12 -30.78
CA LEU A 2 9.06 18.40 -30.54
C LEU A 2 9.23 16.90 -30.71
N PHE A 3 8.78 16.10 -29.74
CA PHE A 3 8.51 14.68 -29.97
C PHE A 3 7.00 14.45 -30.03
N SER A 4 6.57 13.95 -31.19
CA SER A 4 5.21 13.66 -31.62
C SER A 4 4.66 12.39 -30.94
N PRO A 5 3.38 12.33 -30.53
CA PRO A 5 2.76 11.18 -29.87
C PRO A 5 2.07 10.23 -30.86
N SER A 6 2.80 9.60 -31.79
CA SER A 6 2.20 8.72 -32.81
C SER A 6 2.73 7.28 -32.87
N SER A 7 3.44 6.78 -31.89
CA SER A 7 4.08 5.43 -31.95
C SER A 7 3.53 4.37 -30.98
N ILE A 8 2.41 4.60 -30.28
CA ILE A 8 1.90 3.64 -29.26
C ILE A 8 0.53 3.02 -29.66
N ARG A 9 0.15 3.06 -30.93
CA ARG A 9 -1.14 2.50 -31.38
C ARG A 9 -1.08 1.21 -32.22
N VAL A 10 0.03 0.49 -32.28
CA VAL A 10 0.16 -0.68 -33.17
C VAL A 10 0.39 -2.02 -32.46
N ALA A 11 0.47 -2.08 -31.14
CA ALA A 11 0.74 -3.35 -30.42
C ALA A 11 -0.49 -4.04 -29.80
N ALA A 12 -1.72 -3.51 -29.94
CA ALA A 12 -2.92 -4.07 -29.30
C ALA A 12 -3.85 -4.84 -30.24
N ALA A 13 -3.51 -5.04 -31.52
CA ALA A 13 -4.39 -5.66 -32.51
C ALA A 13 -3.98 -7.07 -32.97
N ALA A 14 -2.98 -7.71 -32.38
CA ALA A 14 -2.41 -8.96 -32.88
C ALA A 14 -2.72 -10.24 -32.08
N VAL A 15 -3.60 -10.21 -31.09
CA VAL A 15 -3.92 -11.43 -30.29
C VAL A 15 -5.36 -11.92 -30.47
N MET A 16 -6.17 -11.31 -31.32
CA MET A 16 -7.56 -11.74 -31.53
C MET A 16 -7.85 -12.43 -32.88
N MET A 17 -6.85 -13.01 -33.57
CA MET A 17 -7.10 -13.75 -34.80
C MET A 17 -6.32 -15.08 -34.87
N LEU A 18 -6.65 -16.00 -33.98
CA LEU A 18 -6.12 -17.38 -34.08
C LEU A 18 -7.14 -18.47 -33.69
N PHE A 19 -8.44 -18.20 -33.90
CA PHE A 19 -9.46 -19.27 -33.83
C PHE A 19 -10.55 -19.04 -34.88
N ALA A 20 -10.24 -19.24 -36.15
CA ALA A 20 -11.21 -19.59 -37.18
C ALA A 20 -10.53 -19.83 -38.52
N THR A 21 -10.05 -21.01 -38.78
CA THR A 21 -10.06 -21.63 -40.14
C THR A 21 -9.81 -23.13 -39.99
N GLN A 22 -10.86 -23.89 -39.80
CA GLN A 22 -10.85 -25.28 -40.31
C GLN A 22 -11.76 -25.31 -41.51
N THR A 23 -11.11 -25.38 -42.65
CA THR A 23 -11.72 -25.51 -43.97
C THR A 23 -12.37 -26.88 -44.14
N PHE A 24 -13.63 -26.83 -44.57
CA PHE A 24 -14.37 -27.96 -45.10
C PHE A 24 -13.71 -28.51 -46.36
N ALA A 25 -13.48 -29.82 -46.38
CA ALA A 25 -13.30 -30.59 -47.62
C ALA A 25 -14.62 -31.31 -47.88
N ALA A 26 -15.18 -31.11 -49.06
CA ALA A 26 -16.40 -31.79 -49.55
C ALA A 26 -16.02 -32.95 -50.49
N PRO A 27 -16.96 -33.67 -51.11
CA PRO A 27 -17.32 -35.00 -50.69
C PRO A 27 -16.91 -36.07 -51.75
N GLY A 28 -16.72 -37.28 -51.30
CA GLY A 28 -16.63 -38.42 -52.17
C GLY A 28 -17.77 -39.42 -51.88
N ASP A 29 -18.54 -39.67 -52.88
CA ASP A 29 -19.61 -40.66 -52.92
C ASP A 29 -19.15 -42.07 -52.52
N SER A 30 -19.92 -42.77 -51.72
CA SER A 30 -20.26 -44.18 -51.95
C SER A 30 -21.38 -44.65 -50.99
N ASN A 31 -22.49 -45.02 -51.59
CA ASN A 31 -23.51 -45.84 -51.01
C ASN A 31 -22.95 -47.13 -50.39
N THR A 32 -23.25 -47.37 -49.11
CA THR A 32 -23.51 -48.74 -48.64
C THR A 32 -24.17 -48.69 -47.25
N VAL A 33 -25.31 -49.37 -47.19
CA VAL A 33 -25.88 -50.12 -46.06
C VAL A 33 -26.33 -49.31 -44.84
N PHE A 34 -27.61 -49.00 -44.85
CA PHE A 34 -28.38 -48.74 -43.64
C PHE A 34 -28.33 -49.93 -42.69
N GLU A 35 -27.41 -49.95 -41.80
CA GLU A 35 -27.50 -50.77 -40.62
C GLU A 35 -27.86 -49.87 -39.42
N SER A 36 -28.96 -50.28 -38.79
CA SER A 36 -29.59 -49.55 -37.68
C SER A 36 -28.63 -49.37 -36.51
N ALA A 37 -27.77 -48.39 -36.58
CA ALA A 37 -27.03 -47.97 -35.41
C ALA A 37 -28.01 -47.30 -34.48
N LYS A 38 -28.46 -47.97 -33.41
CA LYS A 38 -29.02 -47.36 -32.23
C LYS A 38 -28.14 -46.20 -31.81
N ILE A 39 -28.51 -44.98 -32.16
CA ILE A 39 -27.89 -43.78 -31.63
C ILE A 39 -28.16 -43.80 -30.13
N ILE A 40 -27.24 -44.36 -29.36
CA ILE A 40 -27.19 -44.14 -27.93
C ILE A 40 -26.95 -42.64 -27.80
N LYS A 41 -28.03 -41.84 -27.65
CA LYS A 41 -27.93 -40.45 -27.27
C LYS A 41 -27.13 -40.42 -25.97
N LYS A 42 -25.84 -40.15 -26.11
CA LYS A 42 -24.98 -39.89 -24.95
C LYS A 42 -25.60 -38.69 -24.26
N LYS A 43 -26.39 -38.91 -23.18
CA LYS A 43 -26.98 -37.86 -22.40
C LYS A 43 -25.90 -36.85 -22.14
N SER A 44 -26.14 -35.60 -22.52
CA SER A 44 -25.21 -34.53 -22.23
C SER A 44 -24.94 -34.52 -20.72
N ARG A 45 -23.77 -34.09 -20.30
CA ARG A 45 -23.43 -34.05 -18.87
C ARG A 45 -24.48 -33.21 -18.07
N ALA A 46 -25.14 -32.30 -18.75
CA ALA A 46 -26.23 -31.47 -18.22
C ALA A 46 -27.52 -32.29 -17.96
N ASP A 47 -27.77 -33.37 -18.72
CA ASP A 47 -28.96 -34.23 -18.58
C ASP A 47 -28.88 -35.23 -17.43
N ARG A 48 -27.74 -35.30 -16.74
CA ARG A 48 -27.51 -36.21 -15.59
C ARG A 48 -27.90 -35.62 -14.25
N PHE A 49 -28.11 -34.31 -14.21
CA PHE A 49 -28.42 -33.58 -12.97
C PHE A 49 -29.90 -33.22 -12.91
N SER A 50 -30.46 -33.28 -11.73
CA SER A 50 -31.81 -32.74 -11.47
C SER A 50 -31.85 -31.22 -11.71
N PRO A 51 -33.03 -30.61 -11.90
CA PRO A 51 -33.11 -29.15 -12.01
C PRO A 51 -32.49 -28.40 -10.82
N GLU A 52 -32.61 -28.96 -9.62
CA GLU A 52 -32.03 -28.39 -8.40
C GLU A 52 -30.48 -28.48 -8.38
N GLU A 53 -29.92 -29.62 -8.76
CA GLU A 53 -28.47 -29.81 -8.87
C GLU A 53 -27.86 -28.90 -9.95
N ARG A 54 -28.57 -28.67 -11.06
CA ARG A 54 -28.13 -27.74 -12.11
C ARG A 54 -28.10 -26.31 -11.59
N GLU A 55 -29.08 -25.89 -10.82
CA GLU A 55 -29.11 -24.56 -10.24
C GLU A 55 -28.02 -24.37 -9.17
N GLN A 56 -27.80 -25.37 -8.33
CA GLN A 56 -26.71 -25.36 -7.36
C GLN A 56 -25.34 -25.27 -8.06
N GLU A 57 -25.10 -26.03 -9.12
CA GLU A 57 -23.84 -25.97 -9.89
C GLU A 57 -23.70 -24.63 -10.61
N ARG A 58 -24.78 -24.05 -11.13
CA ARG A 58 -24.78 -22.70 -11.71
C ARG A 58 -24.37 -21.65 -10.68
N ILE A 59 -24.97 -21.68 -9.48
CA ILE A 59 -24.62 -20.78 -8.38
C ILE A 59 -23.15 -20.95 -7.97
N ARG A 60 -22.67 -22.19 -7.90
CA ARG A 60 -21.27 -22.51 -7.60
C ARG A 60 -20.33 -21.93 -8.64
N LEU A 61 -20.60 -22.14 -9.92
CA LEU A 61 -19.80 -21.63 -11.03
C LEU A 61 -19.77 -20.09 -11.07
N LEU A 62 -20.93 -19.44 -10.84
CA LEU A 62 -21.00 -17.99 -10.72
C LEU A 62 -20.18 -17.47 -9.54
N GLY A 63 -20.20 -18.18 -8.41
CA GLY A 63 -19.38 -17.87 -7.25
C GLY A 63 -17.88 -17.95 -7.55
N ILE A 64 -17.45 -19.00 -8.26
CA ILE A 64 -16.05 -19.15 -8.69
C ILE A 64 -15.65 -18.04 -9.66
N GLN A 65 -16.48 -17.75 -10.67
CA GLN A 65 -16.22 -16.69 -11.65
C GLN A 65 -16.08 -15.32 -10.97
N ASN A 66 -16.99 -15.01 -10.03
CA ASN A 66 -16.93 -13.75 -9.28
C ASN A 66 -15.64 -13.63 -8.46
N ARG A 67 -15.24 -14.69 -7.74
CA ARG A 67 -13.99 -14.70 -6.97
C ARG A 67 -12.77 -14.54 -7.88
N THR A 68 -12.73 -15.26 -8.99
CA THR A 68 -11.64 -15.15 -9.97
C THR A 68 -11.54 -13.73 -10.53
N SER A 69 -12.66 -13.13 -10.93
CA SER A 69 -12.71 -11.73 -11.40
C SER A 69 -12.21 -10.75 -10.33
N GLN A 70 -12.56 -10.96 -9.07
CA GLN A 70 -12.10 -10.13 -7.95
C GLN A 70 -10.58 -10.23 -7.78
N VAL A 71 -10.03 -11.43 -7.79
CA VAL A 71 -8.57 -11.66 -7.68
C VAL A 71 -7.83 -10.94 -8.82
N PHE A 72 -8.30 -11.07 -10.06
CA PHE A 72 -7.69 -10.36 -11.19
C PHE A 72 -7.79 -8.85 -11.05
N THR A 73 -8.91 -8.34 -10.56
CA THR A 73 -9.12 -6.90 -10.35
C THR A 73 -8.13 -6.36 -9.30
N LEU A 74 -7.97 -7.06 -8.17
CA LEU A 74 -7.03 -6.68 -7.11
C LEU A 74 -5.58 -6.79 -7.58
N LEU A 75 -5.22 -7.86 -8.30
CA LEU A 75 -3.88 -8.01 -8.87
C LEU A 75 -3.55 -6.87 -9.84
N ASN A 76 -4.48 -6.49 -10.71
CA ASN A 76 -4.29 -5.36 -11.61
C ASN A 76 -4.11 -4.04 -10.84
N SER A 77 -4.80 -3.87 -9.72
CA SER A 77 -4.62 -2.69 -8.86
C SER A 77 -3.23 -2.64 -8.24
N GLU A 78 -2.71 -3.76 -7.75
CA GLU A 78 -1.34 -3.82 -7.21
C GLU A 78 -0.29 -3.56 -8.30
N LEU A 79 -0.51 -4.06 -9.52
CA LEU A 79 0.35 -3.76 -10.68
C LEU A 79 0.29 -2.28 -11.08
N ALA A 80 -0.90 -1.65 -11.02
CA ALA A 80 -1.06 -0.21 -11.25
C ALA A 80 -0.28 0.59 -10.20
N LEU A 81 -0.38 0.19 -8.93
CA LEU A 81 0.36 0.81 -7.84
C LEU A 81 1.88 0.73 -8.06
N GLN A 82 2.40 -0.45 -8.47
CA GLN A 82 3.81 -0.64 -8.79
C GLN A 82 4.29 0.23 -9.95
N LYS A 83 3.40 0.53 -10.90
CA LYS A 83 3.68 1.44 -12.04
C LYS A 83 3.54 2.92 -11.67
N GLY A 84 3.23 3.24 -10.42
CA GLY A 84 3.04 4.62 -9.94
C GLY A 84 1.62 5.18 -10.16
N ASP A 85 0.67 4.40 -10.70
CA ASP A 85 -0.73 4.81 -10.84
C ASP A 85 -1.54 4.48 -9.59
N ALA A 86 -1.16 5.15 -8.51
CA ALA A 86 -1.74 4.93 -7.20
C ALA A 86 -3.21 5.37 -7.10
N ALA A 87 -3.60 6.38 -7.85
CA ALA A 87 -4.99 6.86 -7.86
C ALA A 87 -5.94 5.82 -8.46
N SER A 88 -5.60 5.24 -9.62
CA SER A 88 -6.39 4.16 -10.24
C SER A 88 -6.43 2.91 -9.36
N ALA A 89 -5.32 2.59 -8.69
CA ALA A 89 -5.26 1.47 -7.76
C ALA A 89 -6.24 1.68 -6.58
N LEU A 90 -6.19 2.82 -5.91
CA LEU A 90 -7.09 3.15 -4.80
C LEU A 90 -8.55 3.13 -5.24
N PHE A 91 -8.88 3.75 -6.38
CA PHE A 91 -10.23 3.74 -6.92
C PHE A 91 -10.75 2.31 -7.15
N THR A 92 -9.92 1.45 -7.71
CA THR A 92 -10.27 0.04 -7.95
C THR A 92 -10.50 -0.72 -6.64
N TYR A 93 -9.68 -0.47 -5.61
CA TYR A 93 -9.88 -1.04 -4.28
C TYR A 93 -11.20 -0.59 -3.64
N ILE A 94 -11.54 0.71 -3.75
CA ILE A 94 -12.82 1.25 -3.25
C ILE A 94 -14.01 0.59 -3.96
N LEU A 95 -13.97 0.48 -5.30
CA LEU A 95 -15.04 -0.21 -6.04
C LEU A 95 -15.16 -1.68 -5.64
N THR A 96 -14.02 -2.36 -5.46
CA THR A 96 -14.01 -3.76 -5.05
C THR A 96 -14.57 -3.91 -3.63
N LEU A 97 -14.25 -3.01 -2.71
CA LEU A 97 -14.80 -2.98 -1.36
C LEU A 97 -16.33 -2.89 -1.36
N HIS A 98 -16.90 -1.99 -2.17
CA HIS A 98 -18.35 -1.85 -2.28
C HIS A 98 -19.03 -3.12 -2.81
N ARG A 99 -18.36 -3.85 -3.70
CA ARG A 99 -18.89 -5.08 -4.31
C ARG A 99 -18.74 -6.30 -3.41
N THR A 100 -17.59 -6.45 -2.76
CA THR A 100 -17.23 -7.66 -2.02
C THR A 100 -17.64 -7.61 -0.56
N LYS A 101 -17.68 -6.40 0.00
CA LYS A 101 -17.85 -6.17 1.45
C LYS A 101 -16.84 -7.00 2.27
N SER A 102 -15.58 -7.11 1.78
CA SER A 102 -14.51 -7.86 2.44
C SER A 102 -13.73 -6.95 3.38
N PRO A 103 -13.57 -7.34 4.66
CA PRO A 103 -12.72 -6.62 5.61
C PRO A 103 -11.27 -6.47 5.13
N GLU A 104 -10.70 -7.49 4.49
CA GLU A 104 -9.32 -7.47 3.99
C GLU A 104 -9.14 -6.44 2.86
N VAL A 105 -10.16 -6.30 1.99
CA VAL A 105 -10.18 -5.26 0.95
C VAL A 105 -10.29 -3.87 1.58
N ALA A 106 -11.07 -3.73 2.65
CA ALA A 106 -11.20 -2.46 3.38
C ALA A 106 -9.87 -2.06 4.05
N GLU A 107 -9.20 -3.01 4.70
CA GLU A 107 -7.88 -2.80 5.32
C GLU A 107 -6.88 -2.30 4.29
N ARG A 108 -6.72 -3.01 3.18
CA ARG A 108 -5.76 -2.65 2.12
C ARG A 108 -6.08 -1.31 1.47
N ALA A 109 -7.37 -1.04 1.21
CA ALA A 109 -7.82 0.24 0.67
C ALA A 109 -7.50 1.39 1.64
N LEU A 110 -7.71 1.19 2.95
CA LEU A 110 -7.41 2.17 3.99
C LEU A 110 -5.91 2.47 4.08
N GLU A 111 -5.06 1.45 4.10
CA GLU A 111 -3.60 1.61 4.06
C GLU A 111 -3.16 2.44 2.86
N MET A 112 -3.68 2.12 1.68
CA MET A 112 -3.36 2.84 0.45
C MET A 112 -3.83 4.30 0.50
N ALA A 113 -5.05 4.55 0.96
CA ALA A 113 -5.59 5.91 1.08
C ALA A 113 -4.76 6.77 2.04
N VAL A 114 -4.33 6.22 3.18
CA VAL A 114 -3.46 6.91 4.13
C VAL A 114 -2.08 7.18 3.52
N SER A 115 -1.48 6.20 2.83
CA SER A 115 -0.18 6.36 2.18
C SER A 115 -0.18 7.44 1.08
N LEU A 116 -1.33 7.65 0.44
CA LEU A 116 -1.53 8.68 -0.58
C LEU A 116 -1.98 10.04 0.01
N ASN A 117 -2.09 10.16 1.33
CA ASN A 117 -2.67 11.32 2.01
C ASN A 117 -4.12 11.64 1.56
N ALA A 118 -4.85 10.65 1.09
CA ALA A 118 -6.24 10.75 0.66
C ALA A 118 -7.18 10.58 1.88
N PHE A 119 -7.12 11.53 2.83
CA PHE A 119 -7.74 11.39 4.15
C PHE A 119 -9.27 11.33 4.12
N GLU A 120 -9.92 12.01 3.17
CA GLU A 120 -11.37 11.92 3.00
C GLU A 120 -11.80 10.52 2.57
N GLN A 121 -11.06 9.94 1.61
CA GLN A 121 -11.27 8.56 1.15
C GLN A 121 -10.95 7.57 2.27
N ALA A 122 -9.87 7.79 3.02
CA ALA A 122 -9.51 6.95 4.16
C ALA A 122 -10.63 6.91 5.22
N GLU A 123 -11.23 8.07 5.54
CA GLU A 123 -12.35 8.13 6.47
C GLU A 123 -13.60 7.42 5.93
N ALA A 124 -13.93 7.61 4.65
CA ALA A 124 -15.05 6.92 4.00
C ALA A 124 -14.88 5.39 3.99
N ILE A 125 -13.65 4.93 3.68
CA ILE A 125 -13.29 3.49 3.71
C ILE A 125 -13.40 2.94 5.14
N TYR A 126 -12.89 3.67 6.14
CA TYR A 126 -12.97 3.26 7.53
C TYR A 126 -14.42 3.14 8.03
N GLN A 127 -15.29 4.09 7.69
CA GLN A 127 -16.71 4.01 8.04
C GLN A 127 -17.37 2.82 7.33
N LYS A 128 -17.04 2.59 6.06
CA LYS A 128 -17.54 1.42 5.32
C LYS A 128 -17.10 0.10 5.92
N TRP A 129 -15.84 0.02 6.37
CA TRP A 129 -15.33 -1.16 7.07
C TRP A 129 -16.10 -1.43 8.35
N ARG A 130 -16.39 -0.40 9.14
CA ARG A 130 -17.22 -0.55 10.36
C ARG A 130 -18.63 -1.03 10.09
N GLU A 131 -19.24 -0.66 8.95
CA GLU A 131 -20.53 -1.19 8.53
C GLU A 131 -20.46 -2.68 8.14
N ILE A 132 -19.36 -3.10 7.50
CA ILE A 132 -19.15 -4.49 7.06
C ILE A 132 -18.85 -5.40 8.24
N GLU A 133 -18.06 -4.92 9.19
CA GLU A 133 -17.61 -5.65 10.38
C GLU A 133 -18.03 -4.89 11.65
N PRO A 134 -19.32 -4.98 12.06
CA PRO A 134 -19.85 -4.27 13.25
C PRO A 134 -19.16 -4.71 14.55
N GLU A 135 -18.79 -5.99 14.64
CA GLU A 135 -17.95 -6.54 15.71
C GLU A 135 -16.50 -6.49 15.25
N PRO A 136 -15.71 -5.50 15.68
CA PRO A 136 -14.40 -5.25 15.11
C PRO A 136 -13.43 -6.39 15.42
N GLY A 137 -12.82 -6.93 14.37
CA GLY A 137 -11.66 -7.82 14.44
C GLY A 137 -10.43 -7.09 15.02
N GLU A 138 -9.36 -7.83 15.30
CA GLU A 138 -8.15 -7.26 15.92
C GLU A 138 -7.51 -6.17 15.05
N THR A 139 -7.48 -6.35 13.73
CA THR A 139 -6.94 -5.37 12.80
C THR A 139 -7.76 -4.08 12.81
N GLN A 140 -9.10 -4.18 12.77
CA GLN A 140 -9.96 -3.01 12.83
C GLN A 140 -9.83 -2.27 14.18
N LYS A 141 -9.68 -3.00 15.29
CA LYS A 141 -9.39 -2.39 16.61
C LYS A 141 -8.07 -1.63 16.61
N ARG A 142 -7.01 -2.20 16.01
CA ARG A 142 -5.71 -1.54 15.85
C ARG A 142 -5.84 -0.26 15.03
N MET A 143 -6.51 -0.31 13.88
CA MET A 143 -6.71 0.86 13.01
C MET A 143 -7.57 1.92 13.68
N THR A 144 -8.60 1.54 14.42
CA THR A 144 -9.42 2.46 15.23
C THR A 144 -8.58 3.17 16.29
N TRP A 145 -7.73 2.43 16.96
CA TRP A 145 -6.86 2.97 17.98
C TRP A 145 -5.86 3.98 17.39
N LEU A 146 -5.19 3.61 16.28
CA LEU A 146 -4.26 4.49 15.56
C LEU A 146 -4.94 5.77 15.07
N ARG A 147 -6.13 5.64 14.47
CA ARG A 147 -6.93 6.78 14.03
C ARG A 147 -7.25 7.73 15.21
N ASN A 148 -7.69 7.20 16.32
CA ASN A 148 -8.01 7.99 17.50
C ASN A 148 -6.77 8.69 18.08
N LEU A 149 -5.62 8.00 18.08
CA LEU A 149 -4.35 8.58 18.48
C LEU A 149 -3.99 9.80 17.62
N LEU A 150 -4.02 9.62 16.29
CA LEU A 150 -3.64 10.66 15.34
C LEU A 150 -4.60 11.86 15.35
N LEU A 151 -5.89 11.62 15.59
CA LEU A 151 -6.89 12.67 15.71
C LEU A 151 -6.89 13.36 17.09
N GLY A 152 -6.00 12.98 18.01
CA GLY A 152 -5.99 13.48 19.38
C GLY A 152 -7.23 13.09 20.19
N LYS A 153 -7.99 12.10 19.72
CA LYS A 153 -9.20 11.57 20.39
C LYS A 153 -8.91 10.33 21.22
N ALA A 154 -7.64 9.98 21.36
CA ALA A 154 -7.26 8.85 22.16
C ALA A 154 -7.55 9.13 23.63
N ASP A 155 -8.31 8.27 24.27
CA ASP A 155 -8.59 8.35 25.69
C ASP A 155 -7.30 8.32 26.52
N LYS A 156 -7.39 8.85 27.75
CA LYS A 156 -6.27 8.90 28.71
C LYS A 156 -5.63 7.53 29.01
N ASN A 157 -6.27 6.45 28.58
CA ASN A 157 -5.79 5.07 28.68
C ASN A 157 -4.92 4.63 27.46
N LEU A 158 -4.17 5.53 26.87
CA LEU A 158 -3.19 5.27 25.79
C LEU A 158 -2.04 4.32 26.15
N SER A 159 -2.15 3.60 27.25
CA SER A 159 -1.25 2.51 27.65
C SER A 159 -1.37 1.31 26.70
N GLY A 160 -1.14 1.48 25.39
CA GLY A 160 -1.49 0.43 24.48
C GLY A 160 -0.77 0.38 23.14
N LEU A 161 0.05 1.38 22.75
CA LEU A 161 0.74 1.32 21.45
C LEU A 161 1.63 0.08 21.36
N ASP A 162 2.38 -0.25 22.42
CA ASP A 162 3.18 -1.48 22.49
C ASP A 162 2.34 -2.73 22.24
N LYS A 163 1.15 -2.81 22.83
CA LYS A 163 0.25 -3.97 22.64
C LYS A 163 -0.35 -4.01 21.25
N VAL A 164 -0.71 -2.84 20.71
CA VAL A 164 -1.27 -2.71 19.36
C VAL A 164 -0.25 -3.16 18.33
N ILE A 165 1.03 -2.75 18.49
CA ILE A 165 2.11 -3.13 17.57
C ILE A 165 2.50 -4.60 17.81
N ALA A 166 2.69 -5.04 19.05
CA ALA A 166 3.06 -6.41 19.37
C ALA A 166 2.05 -7.48 18.91
N GLY A 167 0.80 -7.11 18.70
CA GLY A 167 -0.24 -8.00 18.17
C GLY A 167 -0.11 -8.34 16.68
N GLY A 168 0.77 -7.64 15.93
CA GLY A 168 1.03 -7.90 14.52
C GLY A 168 2.30 -8.72 14.28
N ASN A 169 2.43 -9.29 13.07
CA ASN A 169 3.71 -9.83 12.60
C ASN A 169 4.70 -8.68 12.29
N GLU A 170 5.97 -9.01 11.99
CA GLU A 170 7.02 -8.00 11.77
C GLU A 170 6.67 -6.99 10.66
N ASP A 171 6.13 -7.45 9.54
CA ASP A 171 5.74 -6.57 8.43
C ASP A 171 4.58 -5.65 8.80
N GLU A 172 3.62 -6.13 9.57
CA GLU A 172 2.52 -5.32 10.10
C GLU A 172 3.03 -4.28 11.09
N GLN A 173 3.97 -4.65 11.97
CA GLN A 173 4.60 -3.74 12.93
C GLN A 173 5.33 -2.60 12.22
N LYS A 174 6.14 -2.91 11.21
CA LYS A 174 6.83 -1.92 10.36
C LYS A 174 5.84 -1.00 9.66
N ARG A 175 4.79 -1.56 9.06
CA ARG A 175 3.73 -0.78 8.41
C ARG A 175 3.03 0.18 9.37
N VAL A 176 2.74 -0.24 10.60
CA VAL A 176 2.12 0.64 11.61
C VAL A 176 3.01 1.84 11.92
N PHE A 177 4.30 1.64 12.14
CA PHE A 177 5.23 2.74 12.35
C PHE A 177 5.31 3.70 11.16
N LEU A 178 5.36 3.16 9.94
CA LEU A 178 5.40 3.98 8.73
C LEU A 178 4.11 4.80 8.56
N LEU A 179 2.95 4.21 8.80
CA LEU A 179 1.66 4.91 8.78
C LEU A 179 1.61 6.03 9.83
N LEU A 180 2.08 5.77 11.05
CA LEU A 180 2.20 6.79 12.09
C LEU A 180 3.06 7.95 11.62
N ALA A 181 4.25 7.66 11.06
CA ALA A 181 5.17 8.67 10.56
C ALA A 181 4.54 9.53 9.45
N GLN A 182 3.98 8.89 8.43
CA GLN A 182 3.36 9.57 7.28
C GLN A 182 2.18 10.45 7.69
N THR A 183 1.31 9.93 8.56
CA THR A 183 0.15 10.68 9.02
C THR A 183 0.57 11.83 9.95
N ALA A 184 1.50 11.59 10.86
CA ALA A 184 1.99 12.60 11.80
C ALA A 184 2.63 13.79 11.09
N VAL A 185 3.35 13.59 10.00
CA VAL A 185 3.93 14.69 9.20
C VAL A 185 2.87 15.68 8.74
N GLN A 186 1.68 15.19 8.38
CA GLN A 186 0.59 16.02 7.85
C GLN A 186 -0.27 16.64 8.96
N GLN A 187 -0.34 16.04 10.13
CA GLN A 187 -1.18 16.53 11.22
C GLN A 187 -0.59 17.82 11.83
N PRO A 188 -1.40 18.87 12.03
CA PRO A 188 -0.90 20.13 12.61
C PRO A 188 -0.52 19.99 14.09
N ASN A 189 -1.28 19.21 14.85
CA ASN A 189 -1.10 19.06 16.29
C ASN A 189 -1.09 17.59 16.68
N LEU A 190 -0.08 17.20 17.46
CA LEU A 190 -0.03 15.91 18.14
C LEU A 190 -0.13 16.15 19.65
N THR A 191 -0.75 15.24 20.38
CA THR A 191 -0.77 15.31 21.84
C THR A 191 0.58 14.88 22.40
N SER A 192 1.04 15.51 23.49
CA SER A 192 2.28 15.12 24.18
C SER A 192 2.26 13.64 24.61
N ASP A 193 1.09 13.10 24.90
CA ASP A 193 0.95 11.68 25.26
C ASP A 193 1.20 10.77 24.05
N ALA A 194 0.72 11.15 22.86
CA ALA A 194 1.02 10.42 21.62
C ALA A 194 2.53 10.41 21.34
N VAL A 195 3.20 11.57 21.50
CA VAL A 195 4.65 11.66 21.31
C VAL A 195 5.40 10.76 22.28
N LYS A 196 5.09 10.81 23.58
CA LYS A 196 5.73 9.96 24.60
C LYS A 196 5.51 8.48 24.30
N GLN A 197 4.29 8.08 23.92
CA GLN A 197 3.98 6.69 23.59
C GLN A 197 4.77 6.19 22.39
N VAL A 198 4.81 6.98 21.29
CA VAL A 198 5.55 6.60 20.08
C VAL A 198 7.05 6.52 20.38
N HIS A 199 7.62 7.51 21.07
CA HIS A 199 9.04 7.50 21.46
C HIS A 199 9.38 6.24 22.29
N LYS A 200 8.62 5.99 23.34
CA LYS A 200 8.83 4.81 24.21
C LYS A 200 8.73 3.50 23.42
N THR A 201 7.71 3.38 22.59
CA THR A 201 7.47 2.17 21.82
C THR A 201 8.55 1.96 20.76
N ALA A 202 8.96 3.02 20.04
CA ALA A 202 10.02 2.96 19.04
C ALA A 202 11.38 2.51 19.59
N LEU A 203 11.64 2.76 20.87
CA LEU A 203 12.84 2.28 21.56
C LEU A 203 12.84 0.76 21.81
N ASN A 204 11.66 0.11 21.80
CA ASN A 204 11.55 -1.35 21.89
C ASN A 204 11.79 -2.03 20.53
N TYR A 205 11.67 -1.28 19.41
CA TYR A 205 11.84 -1.75 18.02
C TYR A 205 13.06 -1.06 17.37
N LYS A 206 14.22 -1.19 18.04
CA LYS A 206 15.46 -0.44 17.65
C LYS A 206 15.97 -0.78 16.26
N ASP A 207 15.67 -1.98 15.76
CA ASP A 207 16.13 -2.51 14.49
C ASP A 207 15.19 -2.18 13.31
N PHE A 208 14.10 -1.45 13.57
CA PHE A 208 13.16 -1.06 12.53
C PHE A 208 13.42 0.39 12.09
N PRO A 209 13.79 0.61 10.81
CA PRO A 209 13.90 1.95 10.24
C PRO A 209 12.59 2.75 10.35
N GLU A 210 11.44 2.06 10.18
CA GLU A 210 10.12 2.65 10.28
C GLU A 210 9.81 3.17 11.70
N ALA A 211 10.30 2.48 12.73
CA ALA A 211 10.20 2.95 14.10
C ALA A 211 11.08 4.17 14.35
N ALA A 212 12.29 4.20 13.75
CA ALA A 212 13.20 5.32 13.86
C ALA A 212 12.64 6.59 13.19
N ILE A 213 12.06 6.50 11.99
CA ILE A 213 11.45 7.66 11.32
C ILE A 213 10.20 8.16 12.07
N ALA A 214 9.37 7.26 12.59
CA ALA A 214 8.21 7.64 13.39
C ALA A 214 8.64 8.42 14.65
N ASP A 215 9.62 7.90 15.39
CA ASP A 215 10.18 8.55 16.56
C ASP A 215 10.75 9.94 16.25
N ALA A 216 11.52 10.07 15.15
CA ALA A 216 12.08 11.33 14.71
C ALA A 216 11.00 12.40 14.46
N ILE A 217 9.92 12.04 13.75
CA ILE A 217 8.84 12.98 13.42
C ILE A 217 8.05 13.39 14.64
N PHE A 218 7.64 12.42 15.47
CA PHE A 218 6.88 12.72 16.69
C PHE A 218 7.70 13.58 17.65
N SER A 219 8.97 13.24 17.84
CA SER A 219 9.89 14.04 18.68
C SER A 219 10.13 15.45 18.13
N ALA A 220 10.28 15.61 16.80
CA ALA A 220 10.44 16.92 16.17
C ALA A 220 9.21 17.82 16.39
N LYS A 221 8.01 17.26 16.25
CA LYS A 221 6.75 18.00 16.45
C LYS A 221 6.53 18.45 17.89
N ASP A 222 7.03 17.71 18.87
CA ASP A 222 6.97 18.08 20.30
C ASP A 222 8.15 18.98 20.73
N GLY A 223 9.00 19.39 19.77
CA GLY A 223 10.18 20.21 20.07
C GLY A 223 11.33 19.45 20.77
N GLN A 224 11.24 18.12 20.84
CA GLN A 224 12.25 17.26 21.46
C GLN A 224 13.45 17.04 20.53
N LYS A 225 14.18 18.12 20.23
CA LYS A 225 15.24 18.16 19.20
C LYS A 225 16.28 17.04 19.37
N LYS A 226 16.75 16.82 20.61
CA LYS A 226 17.76 15.78 20.89
C LYS A 226 17.26 14.37 20.57
N HIS A 227 15.99 14.07 20.92
CA HIS A 227 15.39 12.80 20.62
C HIS A 227 15.19 12.61 19.11
N ALA A 228 14.74 13.65 18.41
CA ALA A 228 14.57 13.63 16.96
C ALA A 228 15.90 13.35 16.24
N ILE A 229 16.98 14.04 16.63
CA ILE A 229 18.34 13.83 16.06
C ILE A 229 18.82 12.41 16.36
N ALA A 230 18.71 11.93 17.59
CA ALA A 230 19.12 10.57 17.94
C ALA A 230 18.34 9.50 17.15
N ALA A 231 17.05 9.74 16.91
CA ALA A 231 16.24 8.85 16.07
C ALA A 231 16.66 8.87 14.60
N LEU A 232 17.01 10.04 14.04
CA LEU A 232 17.58 10.14 12.68
C LEU A 232 18.96 9.46 12.57
N GLN A 233 19.81 9.58 13.59
CA GLN A 233 21.10 8.86 13.62
C GLN A 233 20.90 7.34 13.64
N ARG A 234 19.87 6.87 14.35
CA ARG A 234 19.48 5.45 14.32
C ARG A 234 18.97 5.05 12.94
N LEU A 235 18.09 5.86 12.33
CA LEU A 235 17.59 5.63 10.99
C LEU A 235 18.71 5.50 9.96
N ALA A 236 19.67 6.43 9.97
CA ALA A 236 20.79 6.44 9.02
C ALA A 236 21.71 5.22 9.13
N LYS A 237 21.76 4.58 10.31
CA LYS A 237 22.49 3.31 10.51
C LYS A 237 21.74 2.10 10.01
N LEU A 238 20.39 2.13 10.06
CA LEU A 238 19.53 1.00 9.72
C LEU A 238 19.15 0.99 8.24
N ASP A 239 18.95 2.16 7.65
CA ASP A 239 18.44 2.33 6.29
C ASP A 239 19.47 3.15 5.46
N ASN A 240 20.48 2.44 4.95
CA ASN A 240 21.53 3.06 4.16
C ASN A 240 21.03 3.59 2.81
N GLU A 241 20.00 2.99 2.22
CA GLU A 241 19.50 3.36 0.89
C GLU A 241 18.30 4.29 0.94
N ILE A 242 17.74 4.51 2.11
CA ILE A 242 16.50 5.27 2.36
C ILE A 242 15.38 4.83 1.40
N LEU A 243 14.61 3.86 1.81
CA LEU A 243 13.47 3.36 1.04
C LEU A 243 12.52 4.50 0.65
N PRO A 244 11.91 4.46 -0.54
CA PRO A 244 11.10 5.57 -1.06
C PRO A 244 10.06 6.14 -0.11
N PRO A 245 9.29 5.34 0.68
CA PRO A 245 8.34 5.88 1.64
C PRO A 245 9.00 6.69 2.76
N THR A 246 10.15 6.25 3.25
CA THR A 246 10.96 6.94 4.27
C THR A 246 11.52 8.24 3.71
N PHE A 247 12.02 8.22 2.46
CA PHE A 247 12.57 9.41 1.79
C PHE A 247 11.54 10.54 1.64
N VAL A 248 10.33 10.21 1.17
CA VAL A 248 9.24 11.20 1.06
C VAL A 248 8.91 11.80 2.42
N THR A 249 8.85 10.95 3.45
CA THR A 249 8.55 11.38 4.83
C THR A 249 9.65 12.27 5.40
N LEU A 250 10.93 11.95 5.18
CA LEU A 250 12.09 12.79 5.54
C LEU A 250 12.07 14.13 4.83
N ARG A 251 11.75 14.16 3.55
CA ARG A 251 11.68 15.40 2.77
C ARG A 251 10.60 16.33 3.31
N LEU A 252 9.44 15.79 3.66
CA LEU A 252 8.37 16.58 4.29
C LEU A 252 8.76 17.07 5.69
N MET A 253 9.46 16.25 6.47
CA MET A 253 10.01 16.64 7.77
C MET A 253 11.04 17.75 7.61
N ALA A 254 11.94 17.69 6.63
CA ALA A 254 12.93 18.71 6.32
C ALA A 254 12.30 20.08 6.03
N GLN A 255 11.20 20.08 5.29
CA GLN A 255 10.46 21.32 4.97
C GLN A 255 9.82 21.96 6.21
N ARG A 256 9.38 21.16 7.17
CA ARG A 256 8.64 21.65 8.36
C ARG A 256 9.51 21.88 9.59
N HIS A 257 10.58 21.13 9.71
CA HIS A 257 11.52 21.16 10.84
C HIS A 257 12.97 21.18 10.34
N PRO A 258 13.39 22.19 9.56
CA PRO A 258 14.72 22.25 8.96
C PRO A 258 15.83 22.23 10.02
N ASP A 259 15.58 22.81 11.19
CA ASP A 259 16.52 22.86 12.31
C ASP A 259 16.87 21.47 12.88
N ILE A 260 16.01 20.48 12.70
CA ILE A 260 16.28 19.09 13.12
C ILE A 260 17.28 18.44 12.17
N LEU A 261 17.10 18.59 10.85
CA LEU A 261 18.05 18.08 9.87
C LEU A 261 19.41 18.78 9.98
N ASP A 262 19.43 20.10 10.16
CA ASP A 262 20.65 20.85 10.42
C ASP A 262 21.39 20.32 11.64
N GLY A 263 20.66 20.05 12.73
CA GLY A 263 21.23 19.44 13.93
C GLY A 263 21.79 18.05 13.66
N PHE A 264 21.06 17.21 12.95
CA PHE A 264 21.48 15.87 12.58
C PHE A 264 22.79 15.88 11.79
N PHE A 265 22.89 16.69 10.72
CA PHE A 265 24.10 16.77 9.89
C PHE A 265 25.29 17.44 10.60
N LYS A 266 25.06 18.30 11.60
CA LYS A 266 26.12 18.85 12.44
C LYS A 266 26.67 17.84 13.45
N GLU A 267 25.82 17.00 14.00
CA GLU A 267 26.16 16.04 15.06
C GLU A 267 26.55 14.67 14.53
N THR A 268 26.47 14.46 13.19
CA THR A 268 26.76 13.17 12.55
C THR A 268 27.93 13.35 11.58
N ASP A 269 28.88 12.40 11.58
CA ASP A 269 29.95 12.37 10.57
C ASP A 269 29.34 11.98 9.21
N THR A 270 29.10 12.99 8.37
CA THR A 270 28.48 12.81 7.06
C THR A 270 29.29 11.94 6.10
N LYS A 271 30.61 11.79 6.33
CA LYS A 271 31.47 10.91 5.50
C LYS A 271 31.18 9.43 5.73
N THR A 272 30.60 9.09 6.86
CA THR A 272 30.22 7.71 7.18
C THR A 272 28.82 7.34 6.67
N LEU A 273 28.07 8.33 6.19
CA LEU A 273 26.73 8.13 5.66
C LEU A 273 26.76 7.63 4.22
N SER A 274 25.71 6.92 3.82
CA SER A 274 25.54 6.50 2.43
C SER A 274 25.38 7.69 1.48
N PRO A 275 25.63 7.52 0.16
CA PRO A 275 25.55 8.61 -0.82
C PRO A 275 24.23 9.37 -0.78
N ILE A 276 23.11 8.69 -0.59
CA ILE A 276 21.78 9.34 -0.55
C ILE A 276 21.61 10.27 0.66
N TRP A 277 22.19 9.93 1.81
CA TRP A 277 22.22 10.82 2.97
C TRP A 277 23.15 12.02 2.74
N GLN A 278 24.25 11.82 2.04
CA GLN A 278 25.17 12.90 1.64
C GLN A 278 24.48 13.86 0.65
N GLU A 279 23.71 13.34 -0.30
CA GLU A 279 22.90 14.16 -1.20
C GLU A 279 21.84 14.98 -0.44
N LEU A 280 21.22 14.41 0.59
CA LEU A 280 20.30 15.13 1.47
C LEU A 280 21.01 16.26 2.25
N ASP A 281 22.24 16.04 2.74
CA ASP A 281 23.05 17.10 3.39
C ASP A 281 23.32 18.25 2.41
N ILE A 282 23.75 17.93 1.21
CA ILE A 282 24.02 18.90 0.15
C ILE A 282 22.74 19.68 -0.20
N ALA A 283 21.62 18.99 -0.39
CA ALA A 283 20.34 19.61 -0.67
C ALA A 283 19.87 20.54 0.48
N ASN A 284 20.09 20.12 1.72
CA ASN A 284 19.80 20.93 2.91
C ASN A 284 20.69 22.19 2.97
N LEU A 285 21.99 22.07 2.68
CA LEU A 285 22.91 23.21 2.62
C LEU A 285 22.50 24.22 1.54
N ILE A 286 22.11 23.75 0.35
CA ILE A 286 21.62 24.60 -0.74
C ILE A 286 20.32 25.32 -0.35
N ALA A 287 19.38 24.61 0.26
CA ALA A 287 18.11 25.19 0.73
C ALA A 287 18.30 26.32 1.74
N HIS A 288 19.39 26.28 2.52
CA HIS A 288 19.77 27.33 3.48
C HIS A 288 20.77 28.37 2.93
N GLY A 289 21.00 28.39 1.61
CA GLY A 289 21.90 29.34 0.96
C GLY A 289 23.38 29.14 1.27
N GLN A 290 23.77 27.99 1.83
CA GLN A 290 25.16 27.67 2.21
C GLN A 290 25.91 27.01 1.02
N ASN A 291 25.88 27.66 -0.15
CA ASN A 291 26.36 27.12 -1.42
C ASN A 291 27.86 26.75 -1.39
N ASP A 292 28.69 27.54 -0.70
CA ASP A 292 30.13 27.24 -0.58
C ASP A 292 30.40 25.94 0.18
N LYS A 293 29.57 25.68 1.21
CA LYS A 293 29.67 24.42 1.96
C LYS A 293 29.14 23.24 1.14
N ALA A 294 28.04 23.44 0.44
CA ALA A 294 27.49 22.43 -0.46
C ALA A 294 28.51 22.02 -1.54
N PHE A 295 29.17 23.02 -2.16
CA PHE A 295 30.21 22.77 -3.14
C PHE A 295 31.40 21.99 -2.58
N LYS A 296 31.87 22.31 -1.35
CA LYS A 296 32.93 21.57 -0.67
C LYS A 296 32.54 20.12 -0.32
N ARG A 297 31.25 19.80 -0.21
CA ARG A 297 30.75 18.44 0.03
C ARG A 297 30.72 17.59 -1.23
N LEU A 298 30.61 18.23 -2.40
CA LEU A 298 30.60 17.57 -3.72
C LEU A 298 31.99 17.16 -4.22
N GLN A 299 33.06 17.73 -3.62
CA GLN A 299 34.46 17.42 -3.91
C GLN A 299 34.98 16.28 -3.02
#